data_f91adda20958592f46a70e7e5d9d3b9b
#
_entry.id   f91adda20958592f46a70e7e5d9d3b9b
#
_cell.length_a   1.000
_cell.length_b   1.000
_cell.length_c   1.000
_cell.angle_alpha   90.00
_cell.angle_beta   90.00
_cell.angle_gamma   90.00
#
_symmetry.space_group_name_H-M   'P 1'
#
loop_
_entity.id
_entity.type
_entity.pdbx_description
1 polymer ?
#
loop_
_entity_poly.entity_id
_entity_poly.type
_entity_poly.pdbx_seq_one_letter_code
_entity_poly.pdbx_strand_id
1 'polypeptide(L)'
;TNIDPVEHGLLFERFLNPARKSMPDIDTDFCIDRRNEVIDYVTNRYGEDKVAQIITFNKMTSKAVLKDVARVLDIPYGEADKLAKLIPVVRGKPYKLKEMIDKNSPSQEFRDKYTNDNRVKRWIDLALRIEGTNKTYGVHAAGVVIASDPLDELVPLQRNNEGQIITQ
;
A
#
# COMPACT_ATOMS: atom_id res chain seq x y z
N THR A 1 11.30 -19.28 19.52
CA THR A 1 11.02 -19.11 20.96
C THR A 1 12.14 -19.72 21.75
N ASN A 2 12.58 -19.08 22.82
CA ASN A 2 13.61 -19.60 23.72
C ASN A 2 13.04 -20.60 24.76
N ILE A 3 11.83 -21.09 24.53
CA ILE A 3 11.10 -22.00 25.40
C ILE A 3 10.72 -23.23 24.59
N ASP A 4 11.16 -24.43 25.05
CA ASP A 4 10.72 -25.70 24.49
C ASP A 4 9.32 -26.05 25.02
N PRO A 5 8.28 -26.05 24.15
CA PRO A 5 6.92 -26.29 24.59
C PRO A 5 6.71 -27.73 25.07
N VAL A 6 7.51 -28.69 24.64
CA VAL A 6 7.41 -30.11 25.04
C VAL A 6 8.00 -30.26 26.44
N GLU A 7 9.19 -29.70 26.71
CA GLU A 7 9.84 -29.74 28.02
C GLU A 7 8.98 -29.10 29.12
N HIS A 8 8.27 -28.03 28.77
CA HIS A 8 7.42 -27.30 29.72
C HIS A 8 5.94 -27.71 29.71
N GLY A 9 5.57 -28.78 28.99
CA GLY A 9 4.21 -29.33 28.95
C GLY A 9 3.15 -28.32 28.47
N LEU A 10 3.52 -27.42 27.58
CA LEU A 10 2.61 -26.40 27.05
C LEU A 10 1.64 -27.02 26.04
N LEU A 11 0.41 -26.48 26.00
CA LEU A 11 -0.63 -26.89 25.06
C LEU A 11 -0.21 -26.58 23.62
N PHE A 12 0.14 -27.64 22.87
CA PHE A 12 0.57 -27.55 21.47
C PHE A 12 -0.54 -27.07 20.52
N GLU A 13 -1.80 -27.31 20.85
CA GLU A 13 -2.97 -26.97 20.04
C GLU A 13 -3.06 -25.45 19.73
N ARG A 14 -2.51 -24.63 20.61
CA ARG A 14 -2.47 -23.18 20.38
C ARG A 14 -1.44 -22.79 19.31
N PHE A 15 -0.40 -23.58 19.09
CA PHE A 15 0.68 -23.32 18.14
C PHE A 15 0.53 -24.12 16.85
N LEU A 16 -0.01 -25.34 16.94
CA LEU A 16 -0.20 -26.25 15.82
C LEU A 16 -1.62 -26.84 15.88
N ASN A 17 -2.54 -26.23 15.14
CA ASN A 17 -3.86 -26.81 14.93
C ASN A 17 -3.85 -27.65 13.64
N PRO A 18 -4.01 -29.00 13.72
CA PRO A 18 -4.04 -29.87 12.54
C PRO A 18 -5.15 -29.52 11.53
N ALA A 19 -6.23 -28.87 12.00
CA ALA A 19 -7.31 -28.41 11.14
C ALA A 19 -6.99 -27.11 10.40
N ARG A 20 -5.88 -26.42 10.72
CA ARG A 20 -5.47 -25.19 10.06
C ARG A 20 -4.87 -25.50 8.69
N LYS A 21 -5.57 -25.11 7.63
CA LYS A 21 -5.14 -25.29 6.24
C LYS A 21 -4.19 -24.18 5.73
N SER A 22 -4.03 -23.10 6.49
CA SER A 22 -3.12 -22.00 6.13
C SER A 22 -1.72 -22.22 6.70
N MET A 23 -0.70 -21.79 5.95
CA MET A 23 0.68 -21.75 6.45
C MET A 23 0.77 -20.88 7.70
N PRO A 24 1.66 -21.19 8.66
CA PRO A 24 1.88 -20.35 9.82
C PRO A 24 2.45 -19.00 9.38
N ASP A 25 2.00 -17.94 10.05
CA ASP A 25 2.55 -16.60 9.93
C ASP A 25 3.57 -16.40 11.04
N ILE A 26 4.80 -16.04 10.67
CA ILE A 26 5.92 -15.85 11.60
C ILE A 26 6.41 -14.42 11.45
N ASP A 27 6.13 -13.59 12.45
CA ASP A 27 6.63 -12.23 12.53
C ASP A 27 8.07 -12.21 13.08
N THR A 28 8.98 -11.56 12.34
CA THR A 28 10.37 -11.42 12.75
C THR A 28 10.80 -9.96 12.57
N ASP A 29 11.22 -9.34 13.66
CA ASP A 29 11.70 -7.96 13.66
C ASP A 29 13.22 -7.91 13.48
N PHE A 30 13.67 -7.05 12.56
CA PHE A 30 15.08 -6.78 12.30
C PHE A 30 15.39 -5.29 12.50
N CYS A 31 16.64 -4.99 12.87
CA CYS A 31 17.12 -3.61 12.95
C CYS A 31 17.06 -2.93 11.60
N ILE A 32 16.46 -1.73 11.54
CA ILE A 32 16.26 -0.97 10.30
C ILE A 32 17.60 -0.61 9.63
N ASP A 33 18.62 -0.28 10.43
CA ASP A 33 19.93 0.13 9.91
C ASP A 33 20.67 -1.02 9.22
N ARG A 34 20.37 -2.28 9.61
CA ARG A 34 21.02 -3.48 9.07
C ARG A 34 20.10 -4.33 8.22
N ARG A 35 18.94 -3.80 7.82
CA ARG A 35 17.94 -4.51 7.01
C ARG A 35 18.54 -5.04 5.69
N ASN A 36 19.38 -4.24 5.04
CA ASN A 36 19.99 -4.64 3.77
C ASN A 36 20.91 -5.85 3.93
N GLU A 37 21.65 -5.96 5.02
CA GLU A 37 22.48 -7.13 5.31
C GLU A 37 21.66 -8.42 5.40
N VAL A 38 20.41 -8.34 5.90
CA VAL A 38 19.51 -9.49 5.98
C VAL A 38 19.03 -9.88 4.57
N ILE A 39 18.72 -8.91 3.72
CA ILE A 39 18.34 -9.17 2.32
C ILE A 39 19.51 -9.79 1.55
N ASP A 40 20.72 -9.25 1.70
CA ASP A 40 21.92 -9.78 1.08
C ASP A 40 22.20 -11.22 1.56
N TYR A 41 22.04 -11.48 2.86
CA TYR A 41 22.17 -12.83 3.41
C TYR A 41 21.19 -13.82 2.77
N VAL A 42 19.91 -13.43 2.65
CA VAL A 42 18.87 -14.25 2.05
C VAL A 42 19.17 -14.51 0.57
N THR A 43 19.56 -13.47 -0.16
CA THR A 43 19.92 -13.55 -1.57
C THR A 43 21.13 -14.49 -1.78
N ASN A 44 22.17 -14.34 -0.99
CA ASN A 44 23.35 -15.22 -1.06
C ASN A 44 23.03 -16.68 -0.69
N ARG A 45 22.10 -16.89 0.22
CA ARG A 45 21.74 -18.24 0.70
C ARG A 45 20.88 -19.00 -0.29
N TYR A 46 19.92 -18.33 -0.95
CA TYR A 46 18.92 -18.99 -1.80
C TYR A 46 19.18 -18.81 -3.31
N GLY A 47 20.00 -17.85 -3.70
CA GLY A 47 20.36 -17.52 -5.07
C GLY A 47 19.77 -16.18 -5.55
N GLU A 48 20.53 -15.44 -6.34
CA GLU A 48 20.10 -14.15 -6.90
C GLU A 48 18.91 -14.28 -7.86
N ASP A 49 18.79 -15.45 -8.51
CA ASP A 49 17.71 -15.79 -9.43
C ASP A 49 16.40 -16.19 -8.71
N LYS A 50 16.48 -16.47 -7.40
CA LYS A 50 15.36 -16.99 -6.58
C LYS A 50 14.84 -16.01 -5.54
N VAL A 51 15.47 -14.85 -5.41
CA VAL A 51 15.12 -13.85 -4.41
C VAL A 51 14.86 -12.51 -5.06
N ALA A 52 13.71 -11.90 -4.77
CA ALA A 52 13.41 -10.55 -5.22
C ALA A 52 12.60 -9.78 -4.17
N GLN A 53 12.80 -8.47 -4.09
CA GLN A 53 11.95 -7.61 -3.29
C GLN A 53 10.59 -7.42 -3.97
N ILE A 54 9.55 -7.24 -3.15
CA ILE A 54 8.17 -7.09 -3.65
C ILE A 54 7.93 -5.65 -4.08
N ILE A 55 7.32 -5.47 -5.25
CA ILE A 55 6.80 -4.17 -5.70
C ILE A 55 5.63 -3.71 -4.82
N THR A 56 5.51 -2.42 -4.63
CA THR A 56 4.32 -1.78 -4.05
C THR A 56 3.78 -0.72 -4.98
N PHE A 57 2.47 -0.56 -5.00
CA PHE A 57 1.79 0.47 -5.78
C PHE A 57 1.21 1.54 -4.88
N ASN A 58 1.62 2.78 -5.12
CA ASN A 58 1.03 3.95 -4.48
C ASN A 58 -0.20 4.38 -5.27
N LYS A 59 -1.38 4.22 -4.68
CA LYS A 59 -2.65 4.59 -5.31
C LYS A 59 -2.98 6.06 -5.09
N MET A 60 -3.67 6.64 -6.06
CA MET A 60 -4.24 7.99 -5.96
C MET A 60 -5.32 8.01 -4.89
N THR A 61 -5.03 8.61 -3.73
CA THR A 61 -6.03 8.83 -2.68
C THR A 61 -6.91 10.04 -3.02
N SER A 62 -8.11 10.12 -2.43
CA SER A 62 -9.05 11.23 -2.62
C SER A 62 -8.42 12.62 -2.45
N LYS A 63 -7.60 12.81 -1.39
CA LYS A 63 -6.91 14.08 -1.16
C LYS A 63 -5.81 14.37 -2.18
N ALA A 64 -5.07 13.34 -2.59
CA ALA A 64 -4.00 13.49 -3.57
C ALA A 64 -4.56 13.79 -4.96
N VAL A 65 -5.57 13.04 -5.39
CA VAL A 65 -6.16 13.22 -6.71
C VAL A 65 -6.83 14.58 -6.88
N LEU A 66 -7.48 15.12 -5.85
CA LEU A 66 -8.03 16.49 -5.91
C LEU A 66 -6.94 17.50 -6.19
N LYS A 67 -5.80 17.43 -5.50
CA LYS A 67 -4.67 18.36 -5.71
C LYS A 67 -4.02 18.19 -7.08
N ASP A 68 -3.86 16.96 -7.54
CA ASP A 68 -3.26 16.69 -8.85
C ASP A 68 -4.16 17.17 -10.00
N VAL A 69 -5.48 16.94 -9.92
CA VAL A 69 -6.44 17.43 -10.92
C VAL A 69 -6.57 18.96 -10.87
N ALA A 70 -6.55 19.56 -9.66
CA ALA A 70 -6.55 21.01 -9.50
C ALA A 70 -5.39 21.65 -10.25
N ARG A 71 -4.18 21.08 -10.14
CA ARG A 71 -2.99 21.58 -10.84
C ARG A 71 -3.15 21.54 -12.35
N VAL A 72 -3.79 20.49 -12.90
CA VAL A 72 -4.06 20.37 -14.36
C VAL A 72 -5.14 21.35 -14.82
N LEU A 73 -6.06 21.72 -13.93
CA LEU A 73 -7.14 22.67 -14.21
C LEU A 73 -6.77 24.13 -13.86
N ASP A 74 -5.50 24.41 -13.54
CA ASP A 74 -5.00 25.72 -13.11
C ASP A 74 -5.75 26.30 -11.89
N ILE A 75 -6.26 25.40 -11.01
CA ILE A 75 -6.89 25.80 -9.75
C ILE A 75 -5.80 26.07 -8.71
N PRO A 76 -5.85 27.22 -8.01
CA PRO A 76 -4.84 27.57 -7.01
C PRO A 76 -4.69 26.53 -5.92
N TYR A 77 -3.45 26.23 -5.52
CA TYR A 77 -3.15 25.23 -4.48
C TYR A 77 -3.92 25.47 -3.18
N GLY A 78 -4.05 26.73 -2.75
CA GLY A 78 -4.79 27.10 -1.54
C GLY A 78 -6.27 26.72 -1.58
N GLU A 79 -6.90 26.78 -2.75
CA GLU A 79 -8.28 26.33 -2.96
C GLU A 79 -8.34 24.79 -2.94
N ALA A 80 -7.42 24.14 -3.63
CA ALA A 80 -7.32 22.68 -3.65
C ALA A 80 -7.08 22.09 -2.24
N ASP A 81 -6.23 22.73 -1.47
CA ASP A 81 -5.95 22.30 -0.09
C ASP A 81 -7.15 22.49 0.85
N LYS A 82 -7.87 23.61 0.70
CA LYS A 82 -9.12 23.84 1.46
C LYS A 82 -10.16 22.76 1.17
N LEU A 83 -10.39 22.42 -0.10
CA LEU A 83 -11.35 21.37 -0.46
C LEU A 83 -10.89 19.99 0.03
N ALA A 84 -9.61 19.65 -0.13
CA ALA A 84 -9.05 18.39 0.34
C ALA A 84 -9.10 18.24 1.87
N LYS A 85 -9.02 19.33 2.64
CA LYS A 85 -9.14 19.32 4.10
C LYS A 85 -10.55 18.98 4.59
N LEU A 86 -11.58 19.20 3.79
CA LEU A 86 -12.95 18.81 4.11
C LEU A 86 -13.17 17.28 4.10
N ILE A 87 -12.23 16.50 3.55
CA ILE A 87 -12.30 15.04 3.55
C ILE A 87 -11.79 14.52 4.89
N PRO A 88 -12.65 13.87 5.70
CA PRO A 88 -12.24 13.28 6.96
C PRO A 88 -11.28 12.11 6.74
N VAL A 89 -10.49 11.81 7.77
CA VAL A 89 -9.57 10.66 7.80
C VAL A 89 -9.95 9.77 8.96
N VAL A 90 -10.24 8.50 8.69
CA VAL A 90 -10.58 7.51 9.70
C VAL A 90 -9.55 6.39 9.67
N ARG A 91 -8.91 6.12 10.81
CA ARG A 91 -7.83 5.12 10.95
C ARG A 91 -6.74 5.28 9.88
N GLY A 92 -6.30 6.52 9.63
CA GLY A 92 -5.25 6.84 8.65
C GLY A 92 -5.69 6.82 7.18
N LYS A 93 -6.95 6.46 6.87
CA LYS A 93 -7.48 6.41 5.50
C LYS A 93 -8.47 7.53 5.27
N PRO A 94 -8.29 8.36 4.21
CA PRO A 94 -9.29 9.36 3.84
C PRO A 94 -10.51 8.68 3.21
N TYR A 95 -11.70 9.28 3.42
CA TYR A 95 -12.91 8.86 2.70
C TYR A 95 -12.72 8.97 1.19
N LYS A 96 -13.36 8.06 0.44
CA LYS A 96 -13.36 8.11 -1.03
C LYS A 96 -14.22 9.26 -1.53
N LEU A 97 -13.88 9.83 -2.69
CA LEU A 97 -14.66 10.93 -3.28
C LEU A 97 -16.12 10.54 -3.55
N LYS A 98 -16.36 9.28 -3.92
CA LYS A 98 -17.73 8.77 -4.11
C LYS A 98 -18.57 8.87 -2.84
N GLU A 99 -17.99 8.60 -1.68
CA GLU A 99 -18.65 8.73 -0.37
C GLU A 99 -18.86 10.19 0.01
N MET A 100 -17.94 11.07 -0.41
CA MET A 100 -18.02 12.51 -0.13
C MET A 100 -19.14 13.22 -0.88
N ILE A 101 -19.55 12.72 -2.05
CA ILE A 101 -20.64 13.31 -2.85
C ILE A 101 -22.00 12.64 -2.61
N ASP A 102 -22.03 11.54 -1.85
CA ASP A 102 -23.25 10.80 -1.54
C ASP A 102 -24.20 11.62 -0.64
N LYS A 103 -25.50 11.19 -0.60
CA LYS A 103 -26.52 11.82 0.25
C LYS A 103 -26.16 11.79 1.74
N ASN A 104 -25.44 10.75 2.17
CA ASN A 104 -24.96 10.55 3.52
C ASN A 104 -23.48 10.97 3.68
N SER A 105 -23.05 11.99 2.95
CA SER A 105 -21.67 12.47 3.00
C SER A 105 -21.19 12.75 4.42
N PRO A 106 -19.98 12.35 4.79
CA PRO A 106 -19.37 12.67 6.08
C PRO A 106 -18.99 14.16 6.20
N SER A 107 -19.11 14.95 5.11
CA SER A 107 -18.91 16.40 5.10
C SER A 107 -19.96 17.07 4.23
N GLN A 108 -20.92 17.70 4.88
CA GLN A 108 -21.98 18.44 4.19
C GLN A 108 -21.42 19.61 3.37
N GLU A 109 -20.41 20.32 3.91
CA GLU A 109 -19.76 21.42 3.20
C GLU A 109 -19.10 20.98 1.88
N PHE A 110 -18.44 19.81 1.87
CA PHE A 110 -17.86 19.25 0.64
C PHE A 110 -18.95 18.97 -0.40
N ARG A 111 -20.03 18.34 0.02
CA ARG A 111 -21.16 18.01 -0.84
C ARG A 111 -21.87 19.26 -1.38
N ASP A 112 -22.06 20.29 -0.54
CA ASP A 112 -22.66 21.55 -0.96
C ASP A 112 -21.81 22.25 -2.02
N LYS A 113 -20.49 22.28 -1.88
CA LYS A 113 -19.57 22.77 -2.91
C LYS A 113 -19.68 21.98 -4.22
N TYR A 114 -19.77 20.67 -4.15
CA TYR A 114 -19.97 19.81 -5.32
C TYR A 114 -21.30 20.10 -6.02
N THR A 115 -22.36 20.33 -5.26
CA THR A 115 -23.73 20.49 -5.80
C THR A 115 -23.97 21.88 -6.36
N ASN A 116 -23.41 22.93 -5.72
CA ASN A 116 -23.75 24.33 -5.99
C ASN A 116 -22.72 25.05 -6.87
N ASP A 117 -21.53 24.47 -7.10
CA ASP A 117 -20.49 25.07 -7.94
C ASP A 117 -20.11 24.14 -9.10
N ASN A 118 -20.49 24.53 -10.32
CA ASN A 118 -20.23 23.75 -11.53
C ASN A 118 -18.73 23.57 -11.82
N ARG A 119 -17.86 24.49 -11.41
CA ARG A 119 -16.41 24.38 -11.55
C ARG A 119 -15.87 23.31 -10.60
N VAL A 120 -16.28 23.35 -9.34
CA VAL A 120 -15.93 22.36 -8.33
C VAL A 120 -16.47 20.98 -8.71
N LYS A 121 -17.70 20.93 -9.22
CA LYS A 121 -18.30 19.69 -9.71
C LYS A 121 -17.47 19.05 -10.81
N ARG A 122 -17.11 19.81 -11.87
CA ARG A 122 -16.25 19.32 -12.96
C ARG A 122 -14.91 18.81 -12.45
N TRP A 123 -14.30 19.54 -11.52
CA TRP A 123 -13.04 19.13 -10.89
C TRP A 123 -13.16 17.80 -10.16
N ILE A 124 -14.17 17.64 -9.30
CA ILE A 124 -14.40 16.41 -8.55
C ILE A 124 -14.78 15.26 -9.49
N ASP A 125 -15.60 15.48 -10.52
CA ASP A 125 -15.98 14.45 -11.50
C ASP A 125 -14.75 13.91 -12.26
N LEU A 126 -13.77 14.75 -12.59
CA LEU A 126 -12.50 14.31 -13.17
C LEU A 126 -11.67 13.52 -12.16
N ALA A 127 -11.61 14.00 -10.91
CA ALA A 127 -10.88 13.32 -9.84
C ALA A 127 -11.45 11.92 -9.54
N LEU A 128 -12.78 11.76 -9.58
CA LEU A 128 -13.46 10.47 -9.40
C LEU A 128 -13.04 9.41 -10.43
N ARG A 129 -12.70 9.82 -11.66
CA ARG A 129 -12.30 8.88 -12.72
C ARG A 129 -10.93 8.27 -12.50
N ILE A 130 -10.07 8.94 -11.75
CA ILE A 130 -8.68 8.54 -11.52
C ILE A 130 -8.39 8.18 -10.06
N GLU A 131 -9.33 8.41 -9.14
CA GLU A 131 -9.19 7.95 -7.77
C GLU A 131 -9.01 6.43 -7.71
N GLY A 132 -8.02 5.98 -6.93
CA GLY A 132 -7.73 4.56 -6.76
C GLY A 132 -6.84 3.94 -7.84
N THR A 133 -6.53 4.65 -8.92
CA THR A 133 -5.53 4.18 -9.91
C THR A 133 -4.12 4.25 -9.33
N ASN A 134 -3.20 3.48 -9.90
CA ASN A 134 -1.80 3.52 -9.49
C ASN A 134 -1.16 4.83 -9.95
N LYS A 135 -0.54 5.56 -9.04
CA LYS A 135 0.21 6.80 -9.31
C LYS A 135 1.67 6.51 -9.58
N THR A 136 2.29 5.77 -8.69
CA THR A 136 3.70 5.37 -8.75
C THR A 136 3.84 3.96 -8.18
N TYR A 137 4.97 3.36 -8.45
CA TYR A 137 5.38 2.14 -7.76
C TYR A 137 6.62 2.41 -6.88
N GLY A 138 6.88 1.52 -5.96
CA GLY A 138 8.04 1.52 -5.09
C GLY A 138 8.41 0.09 -4.70
N VAL A 139 9.38 -0.05 -3.82
CA VAL A 139 9.79 -1.33 -3.26
C VAL A 139 9.17 -1.48 -1.87
N HIS A 140 8.66 -2.65 -1.55
CA HIS A 140 8.12 -2.93 -0.23
C HIS A 140 9.20 -2.82 0.84
N ALA A 141 8.88 -2.15 1.96
CA ALA A 141 9.87 -1.90 3.02
C ALA A 141 10.45 -3.18 3.66
N ALA A 142 9.70 -4.28 3.66
CA ALA A 142 10.09 -5.53 4.32
C ALA A 142 9.77 -6.81 3.53
N GLY A 143 9.04 -6.71 2.42
CA GLY A 143 8.60 -7.88 1.65
C GLY A 143 9.68 -8.38 0.70
N VAL A 144 10.02 -9.66 0.82
CA VAL A 144 10.93 -10.39 -0.05
C VAL A 144 10.26 -11.70 -0.46
N VAL A 145 10.31 -12.02 -1.74
CA VAL A 145 9.90 -13.33 -2.27
C VAL A 145 11.13 -14.23 -2.33
N ILE A 146 10.98 -15.45 -1.86
CA ILE A 146 11.97 -16.52 -1.98
C ILE A 146 11.27 -17.70 -2.67
N ALA A 147 11.81 -18.17 -3.79
CA ALA A 147 11.25 -19.27 -4.56
C ALA A 147 12.15 -20.50 -4.57
N SER A 148 11.58 -21.68 -4.88
CA SER A 148 12.32 -22.91 -5.14
C SER A 148 12.99 -22.91 -6.52
N ASP A 149 12.33 -22.26 -7.49
CA ASP A 149 12.72 -22.18 -8.88
C ASP A 149 13.09 -20.74 -9.28
N PRO A 150 13.76 -20.50 -10.40
CA PRO A 150 14.07 -19.15 -10.86
C PRO A 150 12.82 -18.27 -10.94
N LEU A 151 12.88 -17.06 -10.39
CA LEU A 151 11.73 -16.17 -10.28
C LEU A 151 11.21 -15.67 -11.63
N ASP A 152 12.05 -15.57 -12.64
CA ASP A 152 11.68 -15.17 -13.99
C ASP A 152 10.79 -16.22 -14.70
N GLU A 153 10.79 -17.48 -14.23
CA GLU A 153 9.87 -18.51 -14.70
C GLU A 153 8.51 -18.46 -13.99
N LEU A 154 8.43 -17.79 -12.84
CA LEU A 154 7.24 -17.79 -11.97
C LEU A 154 6.45 -16.49 -12.00
N VAL A 155 7.14 -15.35 -12.03
CA VAL A 155 6.55 -14.01 -11.94
C VAL A 155 7.28 -13.00 -12.83
N PRO A 156 6.60 -11.97 -13.33
CA PRO A 156 7.26 -10.87 -14.02
C PRO A 156 8.23 -10.14 -13.08
N LEU A 157 9.41 -9.80 -13.60
CA LEU A 157 10.44 -9.09 -12.88
C LEU A 157 10.78 -7.77 -13.59
N GLN A 158 11.24 -6.79 -12.83
CA GLN A 158 11.76 -5.53 -13.36
C GLN A 158 12.96 -5.04 -12.56
N ARG A 159 13.73 -4.12 -13.14
CA ARG A 159 14.78 -3.40 -12.42
C ARG A 159 14.22 -2.08 -11.89
N ASN A 160 14.48 -1.79 -10.63
CA ASN A 160 14.21 -0.47 -10.07
C ASN A 160 15.29 0.54 -10.52
N ASN A 161 15.15 1.82 -10.12
CA ASN A 161 16.10 2.87 -10.47
C ASN A 161 17.51 2.66 -9.87
N GLU A 162 17.61 1.82 -8.85
CA GLU A 162 18.87 1.46 -8.18
C GLU A 162 19.52 0.20 -8.80
N GLY A 163 18.90 -0.37 -9.83
CA GLY A 163 19.38 -1.54 -10.53
C GLY A 163 19.02 -2.88 -9.88
N GLN A 164 18.29 -2.87 -8.76
CA GLN A 164 17.87 -4.08 -8.05
C GLN A 164 16.71 -4.77 -8.78
N ILE A 165 16.70 -6.10 -8.74
CA ILE A 165 15.58 -6.91 -9.26
C ILE A 165 14.43 -6.88 -8.25
N ILE A 166 13.26 -6.52 -8.73
CA ILE A 166 12.01 -6.53 -7.95
C ILE A 166 10.92 -7.23 -8.77
N THR A 167 9.87 -7.73 -8.10
CA THR A 167 8.68 -8.22 -8.81
C THR A 167 7.98 -7.09 -9.54
N GLN A 168 7.22 -7.42 -10.59
CA GLN A 168 6.43 -6.46 -11.36
C GLN A 168 4.93 -6.58 -11.04
#